data_6d8a5fa4b517b7392e48b30e733143a9
#
_entry.id   6d8a5fa4b517b7392e48b30e733143a9
#
_cell.length_a   1.000
_cell.length_b   1.000
_cell.length_c   1.000
_cell.angle_alpha   90.00
_cell.angle_beta   90.00
_cell.angle_gamma   90.00
#
_symmetry.space_group_name_H-M   'P 1'
#
loop_
_entity.id
_entity.type
_entity.pdbx_description
1 polymer ?
#
loop_
_entity_poly.entity_id
_entity_poly.type
_entity_poly.pdbx_seq_one_letter_code
_entity_poly.pdbx_strand_id
1 'polypeptide(L)'
;MKAGVVFDLAEGPVWADFIEPQPAPGQTLIDVRAAAMSHVVKARASGRHYSFDGNLPFVPGIDGVGTTSQGQRVYFAFPTAPFGSMAQRAPVALQNCLPLPDELDDIPAAAMANPGMSAWASLVTRAQLQAGETVLINGATGSAGQLAVQIARYLGAKKIIATGRNAQSLAAIGADECIQLTADDKTLTAQFSAVSAAQIDVVIDYLWGHSAELLLPALAKYTPAGRPVRYVQVGSLAGADI
;
A
#
# COMPACT_ATOMS: atom_id res chain seq x y z
N MET A 1 19.54 14.35 -17.47
CA MET A 1 19.29 12.91 -17.32
C MET A 1 18.01 12.50 -18.05
N LYS A 2 17.79 11.22 -18.31
CA LYS A 2 16.50 10.73 -18.79
C LYS A 2 15.55 10.43 -17.62
N ALA A 3 14.27 10.76 -17.80
CA ALA A 3 13.22 10.54 -16.80
C ALA A 3 11.84 10.39 -17.45
N GLY A 4 10.91 9.80 -16.72
CA GLY A 4 9.48 9.90 -17.02
C GLY A 4 8.97 11.23 -16.48
N VAL A 5 8.76 12.22 -17.34
CA VAL A 5 8.42 13.61 -16.97
C VAL A 5 6.96 13.89 -17.24
N VAL A 6 6.27 14.48 -16.31
CA VAL A 6 4.91 15.02 -16.47
C VAL A 6 5.03 16.50 -16.82
N PHE A 7 4.77 16.83 -18.07
CA PHE A 7 4.66 18.21 -18.57
C PHE A 7 3.21 18.69 -18.54
N ASP A 8 2.28 17.77 -18.78
CA ASP A 8 0.83 17.98 -18.75
C ASP A 8 0.16 16.80 -18.03
N LEU A 9 -0.76 17.10 -17.12
CA LEU A 9 -1.48 16.08 -16.35
C LEU A 9 -2.42 15.22 -17.20
N ALA A 10 -2.93 15.77 -18.32
CA ALA A 10 -3.82 15.04 -19.22
C ALA A 10 -3.05 14.01 -20.08
N GLU A 11 -1.80 14.31 -20.42
CA GLU A 11 -0.95 13.43 -21.22
C GLU A 11 -0.22 12.39 -20.35
N GLY A 12 -0.03 12.70 -19.07
CA GLY A 12 0.73 11.86 -18.15
C GLY A 12 2.25 11.89 -18.39
N PRO A 13 3.00 10.95 -17.80
CA PRO A 13 4.45 10.95 -17.89
C PRO A 13 4.94 10.48 -19.27
N VAL A 14 5.87 11.23 -19.85
CA VAL A 14 6.58 10.90 -21.10
C VAL A 14 8.07 10.73 -20.84
N TRP A 15 8.73 9.83 -21.58
CA TRP A 15 10.18 9.64 -21.50
C TRP A 15 10.89 10.80 -22.17
N ALA A 16 11.57 11.64 -21.38
CA ALA A 16 12.18 12.89 -21.86
C ALA A 16 13.52 13.18 -21.17
N ASP A 17 14.21 14.20 -21.70
CA ASP A 17 15.33 14.81 -20.99
C ASP A 17 14.81 15.70 -19.85
N PHE A 18 15.44 15.59 -18.70
CA PHE A 18 15.14 16.42 -17.53
C PHE A 18 16.46 16.96 -16.94
N ILE A 19 16.35 18.00 -16.13
CA ILE A 19 17.51 18.62 -15.48
C ILE A 19 18.27 17.60 -14.62
N GLU A 20 19.59 17.76 -14.53
CA GLU A 20 20.40 16.95 -13.63
C GLU A 20 20.20 17.39 -12.19
N PRO A 21 19.85 16.45 -11.28
CA PRO A 21 19.71 16.78 -9.87
C PRO A 21 21.05 17.13 -9.23
N GLN A 22 21.05 18.17 -8.39
CA GLN A 22 22.16 18.51 -7.53
C GLN A 22 21.75 18.29 -6.08
N PRO A 23 22.34 17.33 -5.35
CA PRO A 23 21.96 17.09 -3.96
C PRO A 23 22.36 18.27 -3.08
N ALA A 24 21.44 18.73 -2.23
CA ALA A 24 21.69 19.73 -1.21
C ALA A 24 22.42 19.13 0.01
N PRO A 25 22.95 19.94 0.92
CA PRO A 25 23.48 19.45 2.20
C PRO A 25 22.48 18.55 2.93
N GLY A 26 22.90 17.37 3.38
CA GLY A 26 22.05 16.36 4.01
C GLY A 26 21.30 15.44 3.04
N GLN A 27 21.55 15.58 1.74
CA GLN A 27 21.03 14.69 0.70
C GLN A 27 22.15 13.86 0.06
N THR A 28 21.75 12.76 -0.56
CA THR A 28 22.60 11.97 -1.46
C THR A 28 21.93 11.85 -2.82
N LEU A 29 22.73 11.67 -3.86
CA LEU A 29 22.24 11.33 -5.19
C LEU A 29 22.13 9.81 -5.29
N ILE A 30 20.98 9.33 -5.72
CA ILE A 30 20.72 7.91 -5.94
C ILE A 30 20.72 7.64 -7.45
N ASP A 31 21.54 6.70 -7.89
CA ASP A 31 21.41 6.06 -9.19
C ASP A 31 20.29 5.02 -9.09
N VAL A 32 19.12 5.32 -9.69
CA VAL A 32 17.91 4.52 -9.54
C VAL A 32 18.00 3.24 -10.36
N ARG A 33 17.74 2.09 -9.73
CA ARG A 33 17.75 0.76 -10.34
C ARG A 33 16.36 0.19 -10.55
N ALA A 34 15.44 0.45 -9.59
CA ALA A 34 14.04 0.05 -9.67
C ALA A 34 13.14 1.06 -8.96
N ALA A 35 11.98 1.32 -9.52
CA ALA A 35 10.95 2.19 -8.95
C ALA A 35 9.57 1.56 -9.10
N ALA A 36 8.75 1.61 -8.05
CA ALA A 36 7.41 1.04 -8.07
C ALA A 36 6.39 2.03 -8.66
N MET A 37 5.55 1.56 -9.58
CA MET A 37 4.42 2.32 -10.09
C MET A 37 3.17 2.03 -9.25
N SER A 38 3.17 2.52 -8.00
CA SER A 38 2.08 2.36 -7.06
C SER A 38 0.85 3.22 -7.41
N HIS A 39 -0.28 2.96 -6.74
CA HIS A 39 -1.49 3.79 -6.92
C HIS A 39 -1.25 5.27 -6.58
N VAL A 40 -0.45 5.56 -5.54
CA VAL A 40 -0.10 6.94 -5.19
C VAL A 40 0.75 7.63 -6.26
N VAL A 41 1.68 6.90 -6.90
CA VAL A 41 2.47 7.44 -8.02
C VAL A 41 1.57 7.79 -9.19
N LYS A 42 0.62 6.91 -9.57
CA LYS A 42 -0.35 7.18 -10.63
C LYS A 42 -1.28 8.35 -10.30
N ALA A 43 -1.76 8.43 -9.06
CA ALA A 43 -2.63 9.51 -8.62
C ALA A 43 -1.89 10.87 -8.60
N ARG A 44 -0.62 10.90 -8.19
CA ARG A 44 0.21 12.12 -8.29
C ARG A 44 0.49 12.50 -9.73
N ALA A 45 0.85 11.56 -10.59
CA ALA A 45 1.12 11.81 -12.00
C ALA A 45 -0.09 12.39 -12.75
N SER A 46 -1.32 12.10 -12.30
CA SER A 46 -2.56 12.67 -12.85
C SER A 46 -3.10 13.87 -12.07
N GLY A 47 -2.34 14.43 -11.12
CA GLY A 47 -2.77 15.58 -10.30
C GLY A 47 -3.89 15.31 -9.30
N ARG A 48 -4.38 14.06 -9.17
CA ARG A 48 -5.53 13.71 -8.31
C ARG A 48 -5.17 13.44 -6.86
N HIS A 49 -3.89 13.27 -6.54
CA HIS A 49 -3.46 13.00 -5.17
C HIS A 49 -3.33 14.29 -4.38
N TYR A 50 -3.83 14.33 -3.14
CA TYR A 50 -3.79 15.49 -2.27
C TYR A 50 -2.38 16.07 -2.03
N SER A 51 -1.32 15.26 -2.19
CA SER A 51 0.07 15.70 -2.03
C SER A 51 0.69 16.28 -3.31
N PHE A 52 -0.08 16.43 -4.38
CA PHE A 52 0.39 17.13 -5.58
C PHE A 52 0.34 18.63 -5.32
N ASP A 53 1.46 19.32 -5.50
CA ASP A 53 1.61 20.75 -5.21
C ASP A 53 1.22 21.69 -6.37
N GLY A 54 0.81 21.12 -7.50
CA GLY A 54 0.41 21.88 -8.70
C GLY A 54 1.55 22.30 -9.61
N ASN A 55 2.81 22.01 -9.26
CA ASN A 55 3.97 22.44 -10.04
C ASN A 55 4.27 21.47 -11.19
N LEU A 56 4.49 22.02 -12.39
CA LEU A 56 4.92 21.32 -13.60
C LEU A 56 6.16 22.02 -14.18
N PRO A 57 7.06 21.30 -14.87
CA PRO A 57 7.11 19.85 -15.00
C PRO A 57 7.71 19.18 -13.77
N PHE A 58 7.37 17.90 -13.55
CA PHE A 58 7.96 17.09 -12.47
C PHE A 58 8.15 15.63 -12.90
N VAL A 59 8.98 14.91 -12.15
CA VAL A 59 9.19 13.47 -12.29
C VAL A 59 8.37 12.76 -11.22
N PRO A 60 7.41 11.87 -11.57
CA PRO A 60 6.67 11.09 -10.59
C PRO A 60 7.55 9.98 -9.99
N GLY A 61 7.02 9.36 -8.93
CA GLY A 61 7.70 8.30 -8.19
C GLY A 61 8.10 8.78 -6.80
N ILE A 62 7.63 8.04 -5.79
CA ILE A 62 7.80 8.41 -4.38
C ILE A 62 8.88 7.59 -3.68
N ASP A 63 9.22 6.45 -4.24
CA ASP A 63 10.16 5.49 -3.65
C ASP A 63 10.80 4.60 -4.71
N GLY A 64 11.84 3.90 -4.31
CA GLY A 64 12.55 2.98 -5.19
C GLY A 64 13.77 2.35 -4.51
N VAL A 65 14.52 1.64 -5.32
CA VAL A 65 15.81 1.04 -4.96
C VAL A 65 16.88 1.61 -5.88
N GLY A 66 18.04 1.87 -5.33
CA GLY A 66 19.16 2.36 -6.09
C GLY A 66 20.48 2.31 -5.34
N THR A 67 21.49 2.94 -5.90
CA THR A 67 22.84 2.98 -5.33
C THR A 67 23.21 4.42 -5.05
N THR A 68 23.71 4.69 -3.84
CA THR A 68 24.23 6.01 -3.46
C THR A 68 25.55 6.31 -4.19
N SER A 69 25.97 7.57 -4.19
CA SER A 69 27.28 7.98 -4.71
C SER A 69 28.48 7.28 -4.04
N GLN A 70 28.28 6.67 -2.87
CA GLN A 70 29.28 5.88 -2.15
C GLN A 70 29.23 4.39 -2.47
N GLY A 71 28.37 3.98 -3.42
CA GLY A 71 28.22 2.58 -3.81
C GLY A 71 27.31 1.74 -2.91
N GLN A 72 26.67 2.35 -1.90
CA GLN A 72 25.77 1.63 -1.01
C GLN A 72 24.43 1.41 -1.67
N ARG A 73 23.94 0.17 -1.66
CA ARG A 73 22.62 -0.22 -2.16
C ARG A 73 21.54 0.08 -1.12
N VAL A 74 20.51 0.84 -1.50
CA VAL A 74 19.49 1.33 -0.58
C VAL A 74 18.08 1.24 -1.17
N TYR A 75 17.07 1.01 -0.32
CA TYR A 75 15.72 1.50 -0.56
C TYR A 75 15.67 2.97 -0.17
N PHE A 76 15.03 3.79 -0.99
CA PHE A 76 14.87 5.22 -0.72
C PHE A 76 13.42 5.66 -0.87
N ALA A 77 13.03 6.68 -0.14
CA ALA A 77 11.71 7.28 -0.21
C ALA A 77 11.77 8.80 -0.28
N PHE A 78 10.74 9.38 -0.87
CA PHE A 78 10.51 10.82 -0.95
C PHE A 78 11.66 11.61 -1.58
N PRO A 79 12.00 11.35 -2.87
CA PRO A 79 12.90 12.22 -3.61
C PRO A 79 12.44 13.68 -3.54
N THR A 80 13.39 14.60 -3.53
CA THR A 80 13.11 16.04 -3.42
C THR A 80 12.51 16.58 -4.72
N ALA A 81 11.37 17.27 -4.65
CA ALA A 81 10.74 17.91 -5.80
C ALA A 81 11.71 18.86 -6.54
N PRO A 82 11.62 18.98 -7.87
CA PRO A 82 10.65 18.36 -8.78
C PRO A 82 11.01 16.93 -9.20
N PHE A 83 11.99 16.29 -8.57
CA PHE A 83 12.48 14.96 -8.90
C PHE A 83 11.63 13.85 -8.24
N GLY A 84 11.61 12.68 -8.87
CA GLY A 84 10.97 11.47 -8.39
C GLY A 84 11.79 10.24 -8.76
N SER A 85 11.33 9.06 -8.35
CA SER A 85 12.04 7.82 -8.61
C SER A 85 11.92 7.30 -10.05
N MET A 86 11.04 7.88 -10.88
CA MET A 86 10.91 7.50 -12.30
C MET A 86 11.95 8.23 -13.17
N ALA A 87 13.21 8.19 -12.77
CA ALA A 87 14.34 8.84 -13.40
C ALA A 87 15.60 7.98 -13.26
N GLN A 88 16.64 8.31 -14.04
CA GLN A 88 17.95 7.69 -13.87
C GLN A 88 18.57 8.01 -12.51
N ARG A 89 18.34 9.24 -12.00
CA ARG A 89 18.89 9.72 -10.73
C ARG A 89 17.87 10.53 -9.95
N ALA A 90 17.96 10.43 -8.61
CA ALA A 90 17.07 11.15 -7.71
C ALA A 90 17.84 11.68 -6.48
N PRO A 91 17.64 12.97 -6.09
CA PRO A 91 18.21 13.53 -4.87
C PRO A 91 17.30 13.16 -3.69
N VAL A 92 17.85 12.55 -2.66
CA VAL A 92 17.11 12.01 -1.52
C VAL A 92 17.79 12.42 -0.21
N ALA A 93 17.02 12.80 0.80
CA ALA A 93 17.55 13.04 2.14
C ALA A 93 18.15 11.75 2.71
N LEU A 94 19.33 11.84 3.32
CA LEU A 94 20.06 10.68 3.86
C LEU A 94 19.22 9.84 4.82
N GLN A 95 18.40 10.47 5.63
CA GLN A 95 17.48 9.81 6.58
C GLN A 95 16.38 8.99 5.91
N ASN A 96 16.13 9.21 4.62
CA ASN A 96 15.12 8.50 3.82
C ASN A 96 15.76 7.36 3.00
N CYS A 97 17.01 7.02 3.26
CA CYS A 97 17.74 5.94 2.63
C CYS A 97 17.97 4.81 3.63
N LEU A 98 17.48 3.63 3.34
CA LEU A 98 17.62 2.44 4.18
C LEU A 98 18.50 1.42 3.45
N PRO A 99 19.61 0.95 4.05
CA PRO A 99 20.41 -0.12 3.46
C PRO A 99 19.57 -1.35 3.20
N LEU A 100 19.78 -1.96 2.04
CA LEU A 100 19.11 -3.20 1.67
C LEU A 100 20.00 -4.40 1.98
N PRO A 101 19.43 -5.52 2.49
CA PRO A 101 20.12 -6.80 2.56
C PRO A 101 20.59 -7.26 1.17
N ASP A 102 21.76 -7.90 1.10
CA ASP A 102 22.34 -8.33 -0.18
C ASP A 102 21.50 -9.40 -0.87
N GLU A 103 20.79 -10.21 -0.10
CA GLU A 103 19.93 -11.32 -0.57
C GLU A 103 18.59 -10.83 -1.17
N LEU A 104 18.23 -9.57 -0.97
CA LEU A 104 16.97 -9.03 -1.46
C LEU A 104 17.18 -8.33 -2.80
N ASP A 105 16.58 -8.85 -3.86
CA ASP A 105 16.62 -8.26 -5.20
C ASP A 105 15.96 -6.87 -5.27
N ASP A 106 16.45 -6.02 -6.18
CA ASP A 106 15.99 -4.64 -6.33
C ASP A 106 14.50 -4.54 -6.71
N ILE A 107 14.01 -5.41 -7.59
CA ILE A 107 12.61 -5.36 -8.07
C ILE A 107 11.62 -5.74 -6.97
N PRO A 108 11.77 -6.88 -6.28
CA PRO A 108 10.93 -7.19 -5.12
C PRO A 108 11.00 -6.12 -4.03
N ALA A 109 12.20 -5.62 -3.71
CA ALA A 109 12.38 -4.60 -2.70
C ALA A 109 11.60 -3.31 -3.03
N ALA A 110 11.73 -2.79 -4.26
CA ALA A 110 10.97 -1.63 -4.70
C ALA A 110 9.46 -1.88 -4.71
N ALA A 111 9.02 -3.07 -5.12
CA ALA A 111 7.59 -3.39 -5.25
C ALA A 111 6.87 -3.58 -3.91
N MET A 112 7.58 -4.10 -2.88
CA MET A 112 6.93 -4.48 -1.62
C MET A 112 7.03 -3.40 -0.52
N ALA A 113 7.98 -2.47 -0.58
CA ALA A 113 8.27 -1.59 0.54
C ALA A 113 7.08 -0.68 0.88
N ASN A 114 6.54 0.06 -0.08
CA ASN A 114 5.39 0.94 0.16
C ASN A 114 4.11 0.17 0.57
N PRO A 115 3.64 -0.84 -0.17
CA PRO A 115 2.45 -1.59 0.23
C PRO A 115 2.66 -2.39 1.52
N GLY A 116 3.87 -2.91 1.77
CA GLY A 116 4.21 -3.59 3.03
C GLY A 116 4.25 -2.64 4.22
N MET A 117 4.78 -1.44 4.05
CA MET A 117 4.78 -0.40 5.08
C MET A 117 3.35 -0.04 5.51
N SER A 118 2.42 0.11 4.56
CA SER A 118 1.02 0.41 4.88
C SER A 118 0.36 -0.71 5.70
N ALA A 119 0.61 -1.97 5.32
CA ALA A 119 0.13 -3.14 6.03
C ALA A 119 0.75 -3.24 7.44
N TRP A 120 2.06 -3.05 7.55
CA TRP A 120 2.77 -3.08 8.83
C TRP A 120 2.29 -1.99 9.79
N ALA A 121 2.21 -0.74 9.34
CA ALA A 121 1.73 0.38 10.14
C ALA A 121 0.28 0.18 10.61
N SER A 122 -0.57 -0.39 9.76
CA SER A 122 -1.96 -0.68 10.09
C SER A 122 -2.07 -1.75 11.17
N LEU A 123 -1.34 -2.85 11.03
CA LEU A 123 -1.40 -3.99 11.96
C LEU A 123 -0.66 -3.70 13.28
N VAL A 124 0.56 -3.16 13.21
CA VAL A 124 1.42 -2.97 14.38
C VAL A 124 1.11 -1.67 15.12
N THR A 125 1.08 -0.53 14.38
CA THR A 125 0.99 0.78 15.02
C THR A 125 -0.45 1.18 15.32
N ARG A 126 -1.38 0.96 14.37
CA ARG A 126 -2.77 1.39 14.50
C ARG A 126 -3.63 0.37 15.22
N ALA A 127 -3.67 -0.85 14.70
CA ALA A 127 -4.47 -1.91 15.30
C ALA A 127 -3.83 -2.56 16.53
N GLN A 128 -2.49 -2.48 16.66
CA GLN A 128 -1.74 -3.16 17.73
C GLN A 128 -2.12 -4.64 17.83
N LEU A 129 -2.08 -5.33 16.68
CA LEU A 129 -2.44 -6.74 16.57
C LEU A 129 -1.69 -7.59 17.60
N GLN A 130 -2.43 -8.41 18.31
CA GLN A 130 -1.89 -9.38 19.27
C GLN A 130 -1.90 -10.78 18.67
N ALA A 131 -0.90 -11.60 19.01
CA ALA A 131 -0.90 -13.00 18.63
C ALA A 131 -2.15 -13.71 19.14
N GLY A 132 -2.75 -14.55 18.31
CA GLY A 132 -4.00 -15.26 18.64
C GLY A 132 -5.29 -14.54 18.22
N GLU A 133 -5.21 -13.32 17.73
CA GLU A 133 -6.37 -12.55 17.24
C GLU A 133 -6.80 -12.93 15.82
N THR A 134 -8.05 -12.61 15.50
CA THR A 134 -8.64 -12.78 14.16
C THR A 134 -8.61 -11.47 13.40
N VAL A 135 -8.06 -11.48 12.18
CA VAL A 135 -7.93 -10.31 11.30
C VAL A 135 -8.79 -10.49 10.06
N LEU A 136 -9.63 -9.49 9.74
CA LEU A 136 -10.29 -9.39 8.43
C LEU A 136 -9.54 -8.36 7.58
N ILE A 137 -9.15 -8.75 6.36
CA ILE A 137 -8.48 -7.89 5.40
C ILE A 137 -9.41 -7.64 4.21
N ASN A 138 -10.01 -6.46 4.16
CA ASN A 138 -10.91 -6.05 3.09
C ASN A 138 -10.11 -5.54 1.89
N GLY A 139 -10.22 -6.25 0.76
CA GLY A 139 -9.40 -5.99 -0.44
C GLY A 139 -8.06 -6.73 -0.45
N ALA A 140 -8.03 -7.95 0.07
CA ALA A 140 -6.84 -8.75 0.25
C ALA A 140 -6.11 -9.14 -1.05
N THR A 141 -6.77 -9.11 -2.21
CA THR A 141 -6.16 -9.53 -3.49
C THR A 141 -5.27 -8.49 -4.16
N GLY A 142 -5.25 -7.25 -3.67
CA GLY A 142 -4.29 -6.22 -4.10
C GLY A 142 -2.91 -6.41 -3.47
N SER A 143 -1.86 -5.74 -4.00
CA SER A 143 -0.49 -5.88 -3.50
C SER A 143 -0.35 -5.61 -1.99
N ALA A 144 -0.98 -4.54 -1.49
CA ALA A 144 -0.96 -4.24 -0.05
C ALA A 144 -1.74 -5.28 0.77
N GLY A 145 -2.89 -5.75 0.26
CA GLY A 145 -3.69 -6.77 0.92
C GLY A 145 -2.99 -8.13 1.00
N GLN A 146 -2.29 -8.55 -0.06
CA GLN A 146 -1.50 -9.78 -0.06
C GLN A 146 -0.37 -9.72 0.99
N LEU A 147 0.33 -8.60 1.07
CA LEU A 147 1.35 -8.38 2.10
C LEU A 147 0.73 -8.31 3.51
N ALA A 148 -0.46 -7.71 3.64
CA ALA A 148 -1.17 -7.70 4.93
C ALA A 148 -1.51 -9.10 5.43
N VAL A 149 -1.90 -10.03 4.55
CA VAL A 149 -2.13 -11.45 4.91
C VAL A 149 -0.84 -12.08 5.44
N GLN A 150 0.28 -11.90 4.72
CA GLN A 150 1.57 -12.46 5.13
C GLN A 150 2.06 -11.85 6.45
N ILE A 151 1.95 -10.52 6.60
CA ILE A 151 2.36 -9.81 7.81
C ILE A 151 1.48 -10.21 9.01
N ALA A 152 0.15 -10.30 8.83
CA ALA A 152 -0.75 -10.76 9.88
C ALA A 152 -0.39 -12.18 10.35
N ARG A 153 -0.06 -13.07 9.42
CA ARG A 153 0.40 -14.43 9.74
C ARG A 153 1.73 -14.41 10.51
N TYR A 154 2.69 -13.61 10.05
CA TYR A 154 3.98 -13.42 10.72
C TYR A 154 3.82 -12.87 12.15
N LEU A 155 2.88 -11.96 12.37
CA LEU A 155 2.57 -11.39 13.68
C LEU A 155 1.77 -12.34 14.60
N GLY A 156 1.44 -13.55 14.14
CA GLY A 156 0.77 -14.57 14.93
C GLY A 156 -0.75 -14.47 14.95
N ALA A 157 -1.38 -13.86 13.94
CA ALA A 157 -2.84 -13.92 13.80
C ALA A 157 -3.32 -15.38 13.79
N LYS A 158 -4.31 -15.71 14.62
CA LYS A 158 -4.89 -17.05 14.71
C LYS A 158 -5.72 -17.38 13.47
N LYS A 159 -6.45 -16.40 12.97
CA LYS A 159 -7.32 -16.54 11.81
C LYS A 159 -7.26 -15.29 10.95
N ILE A 160 -7.16 -15.49 9.65
CA ILE A 160 -7.15 -14.42 8.64
C ILE A 160 -8.33 -14.63 7.70
N ILE A 161 -9.21 -13.63 7.62
CA ILE A 161 -10.35 -13.59 6.73
C ILE A 161 -10.01 -12.61 5.61
N ALA A 162 -10.03 -13.08 4.37
CA ALA A 162 -9.68 -12.27 3.21
C ALA A 162 -10.91 -11.97 2.36
N THR A 163 -11.08 -10.73 1.92
CA THR A 163 -12.10 -10.39 0.94
C THR A 163 -11.48 -9.95 -0.39
N GLY A 164 -12.19 -10.18 -1.49
CA GLY A 164 -11.74 -9.77 -2.81
C GLY A 164 -12.73 -10.17 -3.91
N ARG A 165 -12.53 -9.65 -5.13
CA ARG A 165 -13.43 -9.95 -6.26
C ARG A 165 -12.98 -11.18 -7.06
N ASN A 166 -11.67 -11.41 -7.17
CA ASN A 166 -11.13 -12.51 -7.97
C ASN A 166 -11.01 -13.78 -7.12
N ALA A 167 -11.82 -14.78 -7.41
CA ALA A 167 -11.87 -16.05 -6.67
C ALA A 167 -10.54 -16.82 -6.73
N GLN A 168 -9.85 -16.82 -7.88
CA GLN A 168 -8.57 -17.50 -8.03
C GLN A 168 -7.49 -16.86 -7.17
N SER A 169 -7.42 -15.52 -7.16
CA SER A 169 -6.48 -14.78 -6.31
C SER A 169 -6.79 -14.99 -4.83
N LEU A 170 -8.07 -15.03 -4.43
CA LEU A 170 -8.47 -15.33 -3.05
C LEU A 170 -8.05 -16.74 -2.63
N ALA A 171 -8.24 -17.74 -3.47
CA ALA A 171 -7.86 -19.12 -3.16
C ALA A 171 -6.34 -19.27 -2.98
N ALA A 172 -5.54 -18.45 -3.66
CA ALA A 172 -4.08 -18.51 -3.62
C ALA A 172 -3.44 -17.67 -2.50
N ILE A 173 -4.22 -16.85 -1.76
CA ILE A 173 -3.66 -15.84 -0.86
C ILE A 173 -3.17 -16.40 0.48
N GLY A 174 -3.55 -17.63 0.84
CA GLY A 174 -3.17 -18.25 2.11
C GLY A 174 -3.95 -17.74 3.33
N ALA A 175 -5.15 -17.19 3.14
CA ALA A 175 -6.08 -16.86 4.21
C ALA A 175 -6.85 -18.12 4.68
N ASP A 176 -7.34 -18.10 5.92
CA ASP A 176 -8.09 -19.23 6.50
C ASP A 176 -9.55 -19.24 6.03
N GLU A 177 -10.10 -18.08 5.70
CA GLU A 177 -11.46 -17.91 5.18
C GLU A 177 -11.47 -16.82 4.12
N CYS A 178 -12.28 -17.01 3.06
CA CYS A 178 -12.39 -16.08 1.95
C CYS A 178 -13.83 -15.68 1.69
N ILE A 179 -14.08 -14.38 1.49
CA ILE A 179 -15.36 -13.82 1.12
C ILE A 179 -15.22 -13.16 -0.25
N GLN A 180 -15.97 -13.65 -1.24
CA GLN A 180 -15.94 -13.12 -2.59
C GLN A 180 -16.91 -11.95 -2.74
N LEU A 181 -16.39 -10.75 -2.96
CA LEU A 181 -17.17 -9.49 -3.03
C LEU A 181 -18.04 -9.32 -4.29
N THR A 182 -18.10 -10.30 -5.17
CA THR A 182 -18.99 -10.31 -6.33
C THR A 182 -20.31 -11.03 -6.06
N ALA A 183 -20.51 -11.57 -4.87
CA ALA A 183 -21.79 -12.10 -4.44
C ALA A 183 -22.83 -10.97 -4.29
N ASP A 184 -24.12 -11.33 -4.29
CA ASP A 184 -25.19 -10.37 -4.01
C ASP A 184 -25.15 -9.89 -2.55
N ASP A 185 -25.77 -8.73 -2.29
CA ASP A 185 -25.73 -8.07 -0.98
C ASP A 185 -26.31 -8.93 0.16
N LYS A 186 -27.32 -9.75 -0.13
CA LYS A 186 -27.92 -10.64 0.86
C LYS A 186 -26.91 -11.71 1.28
N THR A 187 -26.22 -12.28 0.32
CA THR A 187 -25.16 -13.28 0.56
C THR A 187 -23.98 -12.66 1.30
N LEU A 188 -23.51 -11.47 0.86
CA LEU A 188 -22.42 -10.76 1.52
C LEU A 188 -22.77 -10.38 2.95
N THR A 189 -23.98 -9.84 3.18
CA THR A 189 -24.46 -9.49 4.52
C THR A 189 -24.52 -10.72 5.43
N ALA A 190 -24.96 -11.86 4.93
CA ALA A 190 -24.99 -13.11 5.68
C ALA A 190 -23.58 -13.59 6.04
N GLN A 191 -22.63 -13.55 5.09
CA GLN A 191 -21.24 -13.92 5.32
C GLN A 191 -20.56 -12.98 6.33
N PHE A 192 -20.70 -11.66 6.17
CA PHE A 192 -20.15 -10.69 7.13
C PHE A 192 -20.76 -10.85 8.53
N SER A 193 -22.07 -11.15 8.60
CA SER A 193 -22.73 -11.42 9.90
C SER A 193 -22.16 -12.66 10.58
N ALA A 194 -21.94 -13.73 9.83
CA ALA A 194 -21.40 -14.98 10.33
C ALA A 194 -19.96 -14.81 10.87
N VAL A 195 -19.07 -14.14 10.12
CA VAL A 195 -17.70 -13.91 10.56
C VAL A 195 -17.61 -12.92 11.72
N SER A 196 -18.51 -11.92 11.77
CA SER A 196 -18.60 -10.98 12.91
C SER A 196 -19.04 -11.69 14.19
N ALA A 197 -20.02 -12.58 14.11
CA ALA A 197 -20.49 -13.40 15.23
C ALA A 197 -19.41 -14.40 15.74
N ALA A 198 -18.58 -14.91 14.82
CA ALA A 198 -17.44 -15.78 15.14
C ALA A 198 -16.24 -15.02 15.73
N GLN A 199 -16.35 -13.72 15.89
CA GLN A 199 -15.35 -12.76 16.38
C GLN A 199 -14.28 -12.37 15.37
N ILE A 200 -14.25 -11.07 15.11
CA ILE A 200 -13.15 -10.36 14.46
C ILE A 200 -12.55 -9.39 15.50
N ASP A 201 -11.24 -9.37 15.64
CA ASP A 201 -10.55 -8.46 16.56
C ASP A 201 -10.01 -7.22 15.83
N VAL A 202 -9.56 -7.41 14.57
CA VAL A 202 -8.99 -6.35 13.72
C VAL A 202 -9.56 -6.40 12.32
N VAL A 203 -9.91 -5.24 11.77
CA VAL A 203 -10.22 -5.06 10.34
C VAL A 203 -9.20 -4.11 9.73
N ILE A 204 -8.60 -4.52 8.60
CA ILE A 204 -7.78 -3.66 7.74
C ILE A 204 -8.55 -3.48 6.43
N ASP A 205 -8.92 -2.25 6.12
CA ASP A 205 -9.76 -1.93 4.97
C ASP A 205 -9.03 -1.08 3.92
N TYR A 206 -8.77 -1.67 2.76
CA TYR A 206 -8.19 -1.01 1.59
C TYR A 206 -9.24 -0.49 0.60
N LEU A 207 -10.49 -0.92 0.74
CA LEU A 207 -11.54 -0.68 -0.25
C LEU A 207 -12.47 0.47 0.12
N TRP A 208 -12.96 0.51 1.36
CA TRP A 208 -14.06 1.38 1.78
C TRP A 208 -15.32 1.13 0.92
N GLY A 209 -16.23 2.14 0.74
CA GLY A 209 -17.39 2.03 -0.14
C GLY A 209 -18.30 0.85 0.19
N HIS A 210 -18.93 0.28 -0.82
CA HIS A 210 -20.00 -0.72 -0.68
C HIS A 210 -19.68 -1.91 0.23
N SER A 211 -18.47 -2.45 0.19
CA SER A 211 -18.10 -3.54 1.10
C SER A 211 -18.06 -3.12 2.58
N ALA A 212 -17.68 -1.87 2.86
CA ALA A 212 -17.71 -1.31 4.20
C ALA A 212 -19.14 -1.01 4.67
N GLU A 213 -20.03 -0.54 3.76
CA GLU A 213 -21.47 -0.36 4.04
C GLU A 213 -22.14 -1.63 4.57
N LEU A 214 -21.75 -2.79 4.05
CA LEU A 214 -22.28 -4.07 4.50
C LEU A 214 -21.55 -4.63 5.74
N LEU A 215 -20.24 -4.41 5.84
CA LEU A 215 -19.42 -4.94 6.92
C LEU A 215 -19.65 -4.20 8.24
N LEU A 216 -19.69 -2.87 8.24
CA LEU A 216 -19.81 -2.08 9.47
C LEU A 216 -21.10 -2.37 10.26
N PRO A 217 -22.29 -2.43 9.64
CA PRO A 217 -23.51 -2.85 10.36
C PRO A 217 -23.44 -4.29 10.89
N ALA A 218 -22.78 -5.19 10.15
CA ALA A 218 -22.60 -6.58 10.59
C ALA A 218 -21.71 -6.64 11.85
N LEU A 219 -20.59 -5.90 11.86
CA LEU A 219 -19.72 -5.78 13.04
C LEU A 219 -20.48 -5.20 14.24
N ALA A 220 -21.21 -4.09 14.04
CA ALA A 220 -21.95 -3.42 15.11
C ALA A 220 -23.03 -4.32 15.74
N LYS A 221 -23.69 -5.14 14.92
CA LYS A 221 -24.83 -5.96 15.36
C LYS A 221 -24.44 -7.32 15.93
N TYR A 222 -23.43 -7.96 15.36
CA TYR A 222 -23.13 -9.38 15.61
C TYR A 222 -21.84 -9.63 16.39
N THR A 223 -20.97 -8.62 16.55
CA THR A 223 -19.77 -8.78 17.40
C THR A 223 -20.20 -9.08 18.84
N PRO A 224 -19.60 -10.07 19.50
CA PRO A 224 -19.93 -10.39 20.89
C PRO A 224 -19.75 -9.19 21.83
N ALA A 225 -20.67 -9.01 22.77
CA ALA A 225 -20.65 -7.91 23.73
C ALA A 225 -19.33 -7.88 24.52
N GLY A 226 -18.78 -6.68 24.71
CA GLY A 226 -17.51 -6.47 25.43
C GLY A 226 -16.25 -6.81 24.61
N ARG A 227 -16.40 -7.10 23.32
CA ARG A 227 -15.28 -7.38 22.40
C ARG A 227 -15.14 -6.25 21.38
N PRO A 228 -14.28 -5.24 21.61
CA PRO A 228 -14.08 -4.16 20.66
C PRO A 228 -13.38 -4.67 19.38
N VAL A 229 -13.85 -4.18 18.24
CA VAL A 229 -13.17 -4.38 16.95
C VAL A 229 -12.36 -3.14 16.61
N ARG A 230 -11.08 -3.31 16.32
CA ARG A 230 -10.21 -2.22 15.87
C ARG A 230 -10.27 -2.16 14.34
N TYR A 231 -10.93 -1.14 13.82
CA TYR A 231 -11.13 -0.94 12.39
C TYR A 231 -10.12 0.12 11.88
N VAL A 232 -9.26 -0.27 10.94
CA VAL A 232 -8.27 0.60 10.32
C VAL A 232 -8.61 0.78 8.84
N GLN A 233 -9.17 1.93 8.49
CA GLN A 233 -9.33 2.33 7.09
C GLN A 233 -7.97 2.77 6.54
N VAL A 234 -7.50 2.12 5.49
CA VAL A 234 -6.22 2.40 4.83
C VAL A 234 -6.43 3.07 3.47
N GLY A 235 -7.47 2.67 2.76
CA GLY A 235 -7.75 3.17 1.42
C GLY A 235 -9.24 3.36 1.15
N SER A 236 -9.54 3.83 -0.07
CA SER A 236 -10.90 4.06 -0.56
C SER A 236 -11.02 3.70 -2.05
N LEU A 237 -10.44 2.55 -2.42
CA LEU A 237 -10.37 2.15 -3.84
C LEU A 237 -11.74 1.82 -4.45
N ALA A 238 -12.73 1.45 -3.63
CA ALA A 238 -14.09 1.11 -4.08
C ALA A 238 -15.09 2.25 -3.93
N GLY A 239 -14.75 3.33 -3.24
CA GLY A 239 -15.60 4.50 -3.05
C GLY A 239 -14.98 5.45 -2.03
N ALA A 240 -15.27 6.74 -2.15
CA ALA A 240 -14.85 7.75 -1.18
C ALA A 240 -15.81 7.85 0.01
N ASP A 241 -17.08 7.48 -0.21
CA ASP A 241 -18.19 7.59 0.73
C ASP A 241 -18.81 6.21 1.01
N ILE A 242 -19.47 6.09 2.14
CA ILE A 242 -20.34 4.99 2.56
C ILE A 242 -21.62 5.53 3.13
#